data_165b0a8a09f6b03613fbcdebcb8f07e8
#
_entry.id   165b0a8a09f6b03613fbcdebcb8f07e8
#
_cell.length_a   1.000
_cell.length_b   1.000
_cell.length_c   1.000
_cell.angle_alpha   90.00
_cell.angle_beta   90.00
_cell.angle_gamma   90.00
#
_symmetry.space_group_name_H-M   'P 1'
#
loop_
_entity.id
_entity.type
_entity.pdbx_description
1 polymer ?
#
loop_
_entity_poly.entity_id
_entity_poly.type
_entity_poly.pdbx_seq_one_letter_code
_entity_poly.pdbx_strand_id
1 'polypeptide(L)'
;LRMSRGLGDVYKRQSIDFTKSMHYNPLSYIRNEADILKFVDTLIANTKGEGKEGDPFWTKAETLLYCALIAYIIFEGPAEDRNMNTLVDMISGMEVKEDNENFMNAVDYMFKGLEKRKPDCFAVKQYKKYKLASGKTAKSILISCGSRLAPFDIPQLRAVSYTHLRAHETCA
;
A
#
# COMPACT_ATOMS: atom_id res chain seq x y z
N LEU A 1 32.55 35.47 -5.12
CA LEU A 1 31.93 34.13 -5.41
C LEU A 1 30.82 33.89 -4.43
N ARG A 2 29.57 34.11 -4.84
CA ARG A 2 28.38 33.77 -4.11
C ARG A 2 28.07 32.31 -4.39
N MET A 3 28.55 31.39 -3.57
CA MET A 3 28.19 29.97 -3.69
C MET A 3 26.71 29.82 -3.24
N SER A 4 25.93 29.26 -4.11
CA SER A 4 24.49 29.03 -3.91
C SER A 4 24.25 28.10 -2.70
N ARG A 5 23.58 28.61 -1.66
CA ARG A 5 23.14 27.85 -0.48
C ARG A 5 22.10 26.76 -0.77
N GLY A 6 21.66 26.60 -2.03
CA GLY A 6 20.59 25.68 -2.39
C GLY A 6 20.99 24.23 -2.63
N LEU A 7 22.23 23.94 -3.03
CA LEU A 7 22.65 22.57 -3.34
C LEU A 7 23.00 21.72 -2.10
N GLY A 8 23.47 22.37 -1.04
CA GLY A 8 23.81 21.65 0.20
C GLY A 8 22.60 21.07 0.96
N ASP A 9 21.43 21.71 0.85
CA ASP A 9 20.21 21.22 1.49
C ASP A 9 19.54 20.08 0.74
N VAL A 10 19.69 20.00 -0.58
CA VAL A 10 19.17 18.90 -1.38
C VAL A 10 19.93 17.60 -1.09
N TYR A 11 21.27 17.68 -0.93
CA TYR A 11 22.07 16.51 -0.58
C TYR A 11 21.87 16.02 0.86
N LYS A 12 21.54 16.90 1.80
CA LYS A 12 21.20 16.52 3.18
C LYS A 12 19.88 15.77 3.31
N ARG A 13 18.97 15.93 2.35
CA ARG A 13 17.67 15.25 2.31
C ARG A 13 17.73 13.82 1.74
N GLN A 14 18.81 13.46 1.07
CA GLN A 14 19.04 12.13 0.49
C GLN A 14 20.03 11.30 1.33
N SER A 15 20.06 11.51 2.64
CA SER A 15 20.85 10.70 3.53
C SER A 15 20.33 9.26 3.51
N ILE A 16 21.26 8.30 3.25
CA ILE A 16 21.00 6.85 3.39
C ILE A 16 20.68 6.48 4.86
N ASP A 17 20.95 7.39 5.78
CA ASP A 17 20.57 7.27 7.18
C ASP A 17 19.08 7.63 7.35
N PHE A 18 18.23 6.63 7.29
CA PHE A 18 16.79 6.77 7.46
C PHE A 18 16.39 7.35 8.83
N THR A 19 17.28 7.33 9.83
CA THR A 19 17.01 7.92 11.16
C THR A 19 16.99 9.44 11.11
N LYS A 20 17.63 10.05 10.11
CA LYS A 20 17.67 11.51 9.86
C LYS A 20 16.79 11.92 8.68
N SER A 21 16.11 10.99 8.04
CA SER A 21 15.20 11.25 6.95
C SER A 21 13.94 11.96 7.44
N MET A 22 13.44 12.90 6.64
CA MET A 22 12.12 13.50 6.90
C MET A 22 11.05 12.42 6.74
N HIS A 23 10.12 12.38 7.69
CA HIS A 23 8.97 11.48 7.62
C HIS A 23 8.17 11.72 6.34
N TYR A 24 7.87 10.66 5.61
CA TYR A 24 7.17 10.71 4.34
C TYR A 24 6.11 9.63 4.27
N ASN A 25 4.86 10.04 4.18
CA ASN A 25 3.74 9.14 3.95
C ASN A 25 3.19 9.36 2.54
N PRO A 26 3.47 8.46 1.59
CA PRO A 26 3.00 8.62 0.21
C PRO A 26 1.48 8.56 0.10
N LEU A 27 0.78 7.88 1.01
CA LEU A 27 -0.68 7.79 0.99
C LEU A 27 -1.37 9.12 1.33
N SER A 28 -0.68 10.05 1.98
CA SER A 28 -1.24 11.38 2.31
C SER A 28 -1.53 12.25 1.08
N TYR A 29 -0.99 11.92 -0.07
CA TYR A 29 -1.21 12.64 -1.33
C TYR A 29 -2.39 12.11 -2.14
N ILE A 30 -2.98 10.99 -1.74
CA ILE A 30 -4.12 10.37 -2.41
C ILE A 30 -5.41 11.07 -1.98
N ARG A 31 -6.14 11.62 -2.95
CA ARG A 31 -7.39 12.35 -2.72
C ARG A 31 -8.61 11.70 -3.39
N ASN A 32 -8.37 10.91 -4.42
CA ASN A 32 -9.43 10.27 -5.22
C ASN A 32 -8.94 8.92 -5.78
N GLU A 33 -9.84 8.19 -6.42
CA GLU A 33 -9.56 6.87 -6.98
C GLU A 33 -8.51 6.89 -8.10
N ALA A 34 -8.45 7.98 -8.87
CA ALA A 34 -7.45 8.13 -9.93
C ALA A 34 -6.04 8.27 -9.35
N ASP A 35 -5.90 8.91 -8.19
CA ASP A 35 -4.61 9.00 -7.49
C ASP A 35 -4.19 7.64 -6.95
N ILE A 36 -5.14 6.80 -6.51
CA ILE A 36 -4.85 5.41 -6.09
C ILE A 36 -4.26 4.63 -7.27
N LEU A 37 -4.88 4.70 -8.44
CA LEU A 37 -4.38 4.01 -9.64
C LEU A 37 -2.97 4.46 -9.99
N LYS A 38 -2.70 5.77 -10.03
CA LYS A 38 -1.36 6.32 -10.30
C LYS A 38 -0.33 5.85 -9.28
N PHE A 39 -0.72 5.86 -7.99
CA PHE A 39 0.16 5.39 -6.92
C PHE A 39 0.50 3.91 -7.09
N VAL A 40 -0.49 3.06 -7.33
CA VAL A 40 -0.30 1.62 -7.52
C VAL A 40 0.55 1.32 -8.75
N ASP A 41 0.31 2.00 -9.87
CA ASP A 41 1.13 1.87 -11.08
C ASP A 41 2.58 2.24 -10.81
N THR A 42 2.81 3.33 -10.06
CA THR A 42 4.15 3.77 -9.66
C THR A 42 4.81 2.76 -8.72
N LEU A 43 4.09 2.25 -7.74
CA LEU A 43 4.58 1.23 -6.80
C LEU A 43 5.02 -0.02 -7.56
N ILE A 44 4.19 -0.53 -8.45
CA ILE A 44 4.47 -1.72 -9.24
C ILE A 44 5.66 -1.47 -10.17
N ALA A 45 5.70 -0.33 -10.85
CA ALA A 45 6.80 0.01 -11.78
C ALA A 45 8.15 0.08 -11.05
N ASN A 46 8.20 0.69 -9.87
CA ASN A 46 9.43 0.86 -9.09
C ASN A 46 9.87 -0.40 -8.34
N THR A 47 9.00 -1.39 -8.21
CA THR A 47 9.30 -2.67 -7.54
C THR A 47 9.40 -3.84 -8.52
N LYS A 48 9.40 -3.58 -9.82
CA LYS A 48 9.75 -4.59 -10.83
C LYS A 48 11.21 -4.97 -10.64
N GLY A 49 11.49 -6.29 -10.47
CA GLY A 49 12.85 -6.80 -10.49
C GLY A 49 13.49 -6.63 -11.89
N GLU A 50 14.81 -6.68 -11.96
CA GLU A 50 15.55 -6.75 -13.22
C GLU A 50 15.26 -8.11 -13.89
N GLY A 51 14.36 -8.14 -14.86
CA GLY A 51 13.98 -9.37 -15.56
C GLY A 51 13.02 -9.10 -16.73
N LYS A 52 12.76 -10.14 -17.51
CA LYS A 52 11.75 -10.08 -18.58
C LYS A 52 10.39 -9.72 -18.01
N GLU A 53 9.63 -8.91 -18.71
CA GLU A 53 8.24 -8.63 -18.36
C GLU A 53 7.49 -9.95 -18.13
N GLY A 54 7.01 -10.12 -16.89
CA GLY A 54 6.16 -11.25 -16.54
C GLY A 54 4.78 -11.14 -17.22
N ASP A 55 4.00 -12.20 -17.15
CA ASP A 55 2.65 -12.20 -17.68
C ASP A 55 1.85 -11.01 -17.11
N PRO A 56 1.26 -10.16 -17.98
CA PRO A 56 0.45 -9.01 -17.57
C PRO A 56 -0.71 -9.36 -16.62
N PHE A 57 -1.12 -10.61 -16.59
CA PHE A 57 -2.15 -11.11 -15.67
C PHE A 57 -1.79 -10.85 -14.21
N TRP A 58 -0.56 -11.18 -13.80
CA TRP A 58 -0.10 -11.01 -12.42
C TRP A 58 -0.11 -9.54 -11.99
N THR A 59 0.42 -8.67 -12.84
CA THR A 59 0.43 -7.23 -12.59
C THR A 59 -0.98 -6.67 -12.43
N LYS A 60 -1.91 -7.09 -13.29
CA LYS A 60 -3.32 -6.66 -13.19
C LYS A 60 -3.98 -7.17 -11.92
N ALA A 61 -3.72 -8.42 -11.52
CA ALA A 61 -4.29 -9.01 -10.31
C ALA A 61 -3.75 -8.32 -9.03
N GLU A 62 -2.44 -8.03 -8.98
CA GLU A 62 -1.82 -7.24 -7.92
C GLU A 62 -2.42 -5.83 -7.84
N THR A 63 -2.60 -5.16 -8.99
CA THR A 63 -3.24 -3.84 -9.07
C THR A 63 -4.63 -3.85 -8.44
N LEU A 64 -5.46 -4.86 -8.72
CA LEU A 64 -6.79 -4.98 -8.13
C LEU A 64 -6.74 -5.05 -6.61
N LEU A 65 -5.84 -5.87 -6.05
CA LEU A 65 -5.71 -6.02 -4.61
C LEU A 65 -5.19 -4.73 -3.96
N TYR A 66 -4.12 -4.14 -4.48
CA TYR A 66 -3.58 -2.88 -3.95
C TYR A 66 -4.61 -1.75 -4.00
N CYS A 67 -5.31 -1.59 -5.12
CA CYS A 67 -6.36 -0.58 -5.26
C CYS A 67 -7.48 -0.78 -4.24
N ALA A 68 -7.89 -2.03 -3.98
CA ALA A 68 -8.92 -2.32 -3.00
C ALA A 68 -8.47 -1.94 -1.58
N LEU A 69 -7.28 -2.40 -1.17
CA LEU A 69 -6.76 -2.17 0.19
C LEU A 69 -6.47 -0.69 0.43
N ILE A 70 -5.81 0.00 -0.50
CA ILE A 70 -5.50 1.42 -0.37
C ILE A 70 -6.78 2.26 -0.34
N ALA A 71 -7.77 1.95 -1.18
CA ALA A 71 -9.05 2.63 -1.14
C ALA A 71 -9.77 2.43 0.20
N TYR A 72 -9.69 1.23 0.78
CA TYR A 72 -10.23 0.98 2.11
C TYR A 72 -9.50 1.83 3.17
N ILE A 73 -8.18 1.83 3.19
CA ILE A 73 -7.36 2.59 4.13
C ILE A 73 -7.67 4.09 4.04
N ILE A 74 -7.75 4.65 2.84
CA ILE A 74 -7.90 6.10 2.63
C ILE A 74 -9.32 6.58 2.90
N PHE A 75 -10.35 5.85 2.45
CA PHE A 75 -11.73 6.33 2.48
C PHE A 75 -12.55 5.80 3.65
N GLU A 76 -12.16 4.66 4.24
CA GLU A 76 -12.92 4.03 5.32
C GLU A 76 -12.11 3.90 6.62
N GLY A 77 -10.78 3.90 6.52
CA GLY A 77 -9.89 3.80 7.68
C GLY A 77 -9.76 5.12 8.46
N PRO A 78 -9.46 5.05 9.77
CA PRO A 78 -9.16 6.21 10.58
C PRO A 78 -7.90 6.92 10.08
N ALA A 79 -7.74 8.20 10.42
CA ALA A 79 -6.66 9.03 9.87
C ALA A 79 -5.26 8.51 10.25
N GLU A 80 -5.11 7.96 11.46
CA GLU A 80 -3.88 7.37 11.97
C GLU A 80 -3.42 6.14 11.19
N ASP A 81 -4.36 5.41 10.59
CA ASP A 81 -4.06 4.19 9.83
C ASP A 81 -3.80 4.45 8.33
N ARG A 82 -3.89 5.70 7.89
CA ARG A 82 -3.67 6.06 6.47
C ARG A 82 -2.19 6.12 6.13
N ASN A 83 -1.49 4.99 6.26
CA ASN A 83 -0.05 4.88 6.05
C ASN A 83 0.32 3.54 5.40
N MET A 84 1.59 3.42 4.93
CA MET A 84 2.09 2.22 4.27
C MET A 84 2.18 1.01 5.21
N ASN A 85 2.38 1.22 6.52
CA ASN A 85 2.46 0.11 7.46
C ASN A 85 1.13 -0.63 7.54
N THR A 86 0.00 0.11 7.56
CA THR A 86 -1.34 -0.48 7.54
C THR A 86 -1.54 -1.34 6.29
N LEU A 87 -1.05 -0.89 5.12
CA LEU A 87 -1.12 -1.69 3.89
C LEU A 87 -0.32 -2.99 4.01
N VAL A 88 0.91 -2.92 4.55
CA VAL A 88 1.77 -4.09 4.80
C VAL A 88 1.09 -5.04 5.79
N ASP A 89 0.55 -4.52 6.89
CA ASP A 89 -0.10 -5.31 7.92
C ASP A 89 -1.39 -5.99 7.40
N MET A 90 -2.17 -5.29 6.56
CA MET A 90 -3.34 -5.89 5.91
C MET A 90 -2.95 -7.05 4.99
N ILE A 91 -1.94 -6.88 4.14
CA ILE A 91 -1.47 -7.96 3.24
C ILE A 91 -0.90 -9.12 4.03
N SER A 92 -0.12 -8.85 5.08
CA SER A 92 0.46 -9.88 5.95
C SER A 92 -0.61 -10.65 6.74
N GLY A 93 -1.72 -9.99 7.09
CA GLY A 93 -2.87 -10.60 7.75
C GLY A 93 -3.81 -11.38 6.83
N MET A 94 -3.59 -11.30 5.50
CA MET A 94 -4.39 -12.06 4.55
C MET A 94 -3.88 -13.50 4.46
N GLU A 95 -4.75 -14.44 4.74
CA GLU A 95 -4.51 -15.87 4.55
C GLU A 95 -5.42 -16.44 3.47
N VAL A 96 -4.89 -17.36 2.68
CA VAL A 96 -5.67 -18.14 1.71
C VAL A 96 -5.46 -19.62 2.00
N LYS A 97 -6.55 -20.35 2.24
CA LYS A 97 -6.53 -21.81 2.40
C LYS A 97 -6.92 -22.44 1.06
N GLU A 98 -6.00 -23.24 0.51
CA GLU A 98 -6.18 -23.88 -0.79
C GLU A 98 -7.32 -24.91 -0.75
N ASP A 99 -7.51 -25.56 0.39
CA ASP A 99 -8.48 -26.64 0.57
C ASP A 99 -9.87 -26.17 1.03
N ASN A 100 -10.06 -24.87 1.22
CA ASN A 100 -11.32 -24.30 1.71
C ASN A 100 -11.63 -22.98 1.02
N GLU A 101 -12.39 -23.05 -0.06
CA GLU A 101 -12.82 -21.87 -0.82
C GLU A 101 -13.73 -20.90 -0.03
N ASN A 102 -14.38 -21.39 1.02
CA ASN A 102 -15.25 -20.59 1.88
C ASN A 102 -14.48 -19.96 3.07
N PHE A 103 -13.18 -20.17 3.15
CA PHE A 103 -12.38 -19.56 4.21
C PHE A 103 -12.37 -18.03 4.07
N MET A 104 -12.66 -17.36 5.14
CA MET A 104 -12.64 -15.90 5.22
C MET A 104 -11.59 -15.45 6.23
N ASN A 105 -10.64 -14.66 5.77
CA ASN A 105 -9.66 -13.99 6.64
C ASN A 105 -10.21 -12.68 7.22
N ALA A 106 -9.46 -12.00 8.09
CA ALA A 106 -9.87 -10.76 8.73
C ALA A 106 -10.23 -9.66 7.70
N VAL A 107 -9.45 -9.55 6.62
CA VAL A 107 -9.68 -8.56 5.56
C VAL A 107 -10.97 -8.87 4.79
N ASP A 108 -11.29 -10.15 4.55
CA ASP A 108 -12.57 -10.55 3.95
C ASP A 108 -13.76 -10.07 4.79
N TYR A 109 -13.68 -10.19 6.11
CA TYR A 109 -14.75 -9.69 7.02
C TYR A 109 -14.87 -8.16 6.96
N MET A 110 -13.74 -7.43 6.89
CA MET A 110 -13.74 -5.98 6.75
C MET A 110 -14.46 -5.56 5.46
N PHE A 111 -14.11 -6.18 4.32
CA PHE A 111 -14.75 -5.87 3.04
C PHE A 111 -16.21 -6.31 2.97
N LYS A 112 -16.58 -7.41 3.60
CA LYS A 112 -17.99 -7.84 3.73
C LYS A 112 -18.82 -6.84 4.55
N GLY A 113 -18.22 -6.27 5.61
CA GLY A 113 -18.82 -5.18 6.38
C GLY A 113 -19.00 -3.91 5.57
N LEU A 114 -17.99 -3.55 4.76
CA LEU A 114 -18.05 -2.39 3.87
C LEU A 114 -19.08 -2.58 2.76
N GLU A 115 -19.14 -3.77 2.15
CA GLU A 115 -20.11 -4.10 1.11
C GLU A 115 -21.57 -3.91 1.57
N LYS A 116 -21.89 -4.28 2.80
CA LYS A 116 -23.23 -4.06 3.39
C LYS A 116 -23.59 -2.58 3.50
N ARG A 117 -22.61 -1.71 3.74
CA ARG A 117 -22.82 -0.27 3.90
C ARG A 117 -22.73 0.49 2.60
N LYS A 118 -21.78 0.12 1.74
CA LYS A 118 -21.43 0.81 0.48
C LYS A 118 -21.10 -0.20 -0.63
N PRO A 119 -22.09 -0.91 -1.19
CA PRO A 119 -21.86 -2.02 -2.12
C PRO A 119 -21.17 -1.60 -3.42
N ASP A 120 -21.37 -0.35 -3.84
CA ASP A 120 -20.88 0.17 -5.11
C ASP A 120 -19.60 1.00 -5.01
N CYS A 121 -18.98 1.10 -3.82
CA CYS A 121 -17.74 1.85 -3.68
C CYS A 121 -16.58 1.20 -4.42
N PHE A 122 -15.60 2.02 -4.78
CA PHE A 122 -14.43 1.58 -5.56
C PHE A 122 -13.70 0.42 -4.88
N ALA A 123 -13.46 0.51 -3.56
CA ALA A 123 -12.76 -0.52 -2.79
C ALA A 123 -13.44 -1.90 -2.92
N VAL A 124 -14.76 -1.97 -2.72
CA VAL A 124 -15.53 -3.22 -2.82
C VAL A 124 -15.50 -3.77 -4.26
N LYS A 125 -15.64 -2.91 -5.26
CA LYS A 125 -15.58 -3.33 -6.68
C LYS A 125 -14.24 -3.94 -7.05
N GLN A 126 -13.13 -3.35 -6.60
CA GLN A 126 -11.79 -3.90 -6.87
C GLN A 126 -11.56 -5.21 -6.10
N TYR A 127 -11.98 -5.26 -4.84
CA TYR A 127 -11.85 -6.47 -4.01
C TYR A 127 -12.62 -7.65 -4.57
N LYS A 128 -13.85 -7.44 -5.02
CA LYS A 128 -14.66 -8.48 -5.68
C LYS A 128 -13.96 -9.06 -6.91
N LYS A 129 -13.36 -8.20 -7.73
CA LYS A 129 -12.60 -8.66 -8.91
C LYS A 129 -11.38 -9.48 -8.49
N TYR A 130 -10.65 -9.07 -7.46
CA TYR A 130 -9.54 -9.85 -6.91
C TYR A 130 -10.02 -11.22 -6.40
N LYS A 131 -11.16 -11.29 -5.71
CA LYS A 131 -11.73 -12.53 -5.16
C LYS A 131 -12.21 -13.53 -6.23
N LEU A 132 -12.24 -13.16 -7.51
CA LEU A 132 -12.42 -14.12 -8.61
C LEU A 132 -11.23 -15.07 -8.75
N ALA A 133 -10.05 -14.67 -8.29
CA ALA A 133 -8.92 -15.55 -8.16
C ALA A 133 -9.12 -16.45 -6.92
N SER A 134 -8.96 -17.74 -7.07
CA SER A 134 -9.14 -18.72 -5.98
C SER A 134 -7.89 -19.59 -5.78
N GLY A 135 -7.82 -20.24 -4.62
CA GLY A 135 -6.83 -21.24 -4.29
C GLY A 135 -5.39 -20.77 -4.52
N LYS A 136 -4.64 -21.53 -5.29
CA LYS A 136 -3.21 -21.27 -5.58
C LYS A 136 -2.95 -19.92 -6.25
N THR A 137 -3.87 -19.49 -7.11
CA THR A 137 -3.73 -18.19 -7.81
C THR A 137 -3.82 -17.03 -6.83
N ALA A 138 -4.80 -17.02 -5.94
CA ALA A 138 -4.95 -15.99 -4.92
C ALA A 138 -3.73 -15.96 -3.98
N LYS A 139 -3.21 -17.13 -3.58
CA LYS A 139 -2.02 -17.25 -2.75
C LYS A 139 -0.77 -16.69 -3.47
N SER A 140 -0.60 -16.98 -4.76
CA SER A 140 0.52 -16.47 -5.54
C SER A 140 0.45 -14.94 -5.70
N ILE A 141 -0.74 -14.36 -5.88
CA ILE A 141 -0.94 -12.91 -5.91
C ILE A 141 -0.53 -12.29 -4.56
N LEU A 142 -0.94 -12.88 -3.44
CA LEU A 142 -0.57 -12.38 -2.10
C LEU A 142 0.94 -12.43 -1.87
N ILE A 143 1.60 -13.52 -2.24
CA ILE A 143 3.06 -13.66 -2.14
C ILE A 143 3.76 -12.58 -2.98
N SER A 144 3.28 -12.33 -4.19
CA SER A 144 3.84 -11.31 -5.07
C SER A 144 3.67 -9.91 -4.50
N CYS A 145 2.47 -9.57 -3.99
CA CYS A 145 2.22 -8.31 -3.31
C CYS A 145 3.11 -8.14 -2.07
N GLY A 146 3.19 -9.15 -1.20
CA GLY A 146 4.06 -9.11 -0.02
C GLY A 146 5.54 -8.91 -0.37
N SER A 147 6.03 -9.62 -1.40
CA SER A 147 7.39 -9.49 -1.89
C SER A 147 7.74 -8.07 -2.36
N ARG A 148 6.81 -7.38 -3.03
CA ARG A 148 7.00 -5.97 -3.44
C ARG A 148 7.07 -5.01 -2.26
N LEU A 149 6.38 -5.32 -1.17
CA LEU A 149 6.35 -4.50 0.04
C LEU A 149 7.44 -4.88 1.06
N ALA A 150 8.23 -5.94 0.81
CA ALA A 150 9.30 -6.38 1.71
C ALA A 150 10.26 -5.25 2.16
N PRO A 151 10.61 -4.23 1.33
CA PRO A 151 11.41 -3.11 1.80
C PRO A 151 10.78 -2.34 2.98
N PHE A 152 9.45 -2.33 3.09
CA PHE A 152 8.73 -1.66 4.17
C PHE A 152 8.73 -2.47 5.49
N ASP A 153 9.22 -3.70 5.49
CA ASP A 153 9.44 -4.49 6.72
C ASP A 153 10.68 -4.03 7.49
N ILE A 154 11.55 -3.23 6.87
CA ILE A 154 12.72 -2.65 7.52
C ILE A 154 12.25 -1.69 8.62
N PRO A 155 12.66 -1.89 9.91
CA PRO A 155 12.17 -1.10 11.03
C PRO A 155 12.36 0.42 10.86
N GLN A 156 13.46 0.83 10.23
CA GLN A 156 13.77 2.23 9.95
C GLN A 156 12.78 2.86 8.96
N LEU A 157 12.35 2.11 7.93
CA LEU A 157 11.35 2.57 6.97
C LEU A 157 9.95 2.59 7.59
N ARG A 158 9.62 1.61 8.43
CA ARG A 158 8.36 1.61 9.20
C ARG A 158 8.26 2.84 10.09
N ALA A 159 9.32 3.20 10.80
CA ALA A 159 9.35 4.39 11.65
C ALA A 159 9.15 5.70 10.87
N VAL A 160 9.76 5.83 9.69
CA VAL A 160 9.64 7.02 8.82
C VAL A 160 8.22 7.22 8.31
N SER A 161 7.50 6.15 8.00
CA SER A 161 6.14 6.22 7.46
C SER A 161 5.04 6.44 8.51
N TYR A 162 5.33 6.21 9.80
CA TYR A 162 4.33 6.29 10.87
C TYR A 162 4.19 7.67 11.54
N THR A 163 5.22 8.51 11.54
CA THR A 163 5.31 9.67 12.45
C THR A 163 4.73 10.97 11.90
N HIS A 164 4.16 11.02 10.72
CA HIS A 164 3.72 12.28 10.08
C HIS A 164 2.46 12.92 10.71
N LEU A 165 1.70 12.23 11.53
CA LEU A 165 0.44 12.74 12.09
C LEU A 165 0.61 13.50 13.43
N ARG A 166 1.76 13.38 14.12
CA ARG A 166 1.98 14.07 15.39
C ARG A 166 2.58 15.48 15.28
N ALA A 167 3.13 15.85 14.14
CA ALA A 167 3.80 17.16 13.98
C ALA A 167 2.84 18.34 13.76
N HIS A 168 1.58 18.11 13.44
CA HIS A 168 0.60 19.17 13.20
C HIS A 168 -0.23 19.59 14.45
N GLU A 169 -0.15 18.83 15.53
CA GLU A 169 -0.93 19.14 16.76
C GLU A 169 -0.17 19.96 17.80
N THR A 170 1.10 20.30 17.58
CA THR A 170 1.92 21.04 18.57
C THR A 170 2.18 22.51 18.20
N CYS A 171 1.49 23.07 17.22
CA CYS A 171 1.50 24.49 16.90
C CYS A 171 0.09 25.08 17.01
N ALA A 172 -0.40 25.19 18.25
CA ALA A 172 -1.50 26.07 18.64
C ALA A 172 -1.10 26.81 19.91
#